data_4d03ad68c0372d0b5b4cc8c53ce94368
#
_entry.id   4d03ad68c0372d0b5b4cc8c53ce94368
#
_cell.length_a   1.000
_cell.length_b   1.000
_cell.length_c   1.000
_cell.angle_alpha   90.00
_cell.angle_beta   90.00
_cell.angle_gamma   90.00
#
_symmetry.space_group_name_H-M   'P 1'
#
loop_
_entity.id
_entity.type
_entity.pdbx_description
1 polymer ?
#
loop_
_entity_poly.entity_id
_entity_poly.type
_entity_poly.pdbx_seq_one_letter_code
_entity_poly.pdbx_strand_id
1 'polypeptide(L)'
;MESILISIKKLLGIMSDYTNFDDDIIIHINTAFAMLNQLGVGPEGGFMIVDANSRWEDYTTEKNLNMVKTYIYLKVRLLFDPPTSTALIESINRTLSEIEWRIFLEGDPKPEEELPSDEELPSEEEPPSNEE
;
A
#
# COMPACT_ATOMS: atom_id res chain seq x y z
N MET A 1 9.74 4.39 -17.38
CA MET A 1 9.01 3.48 -16.52
C MET A 1 7.77 2.95 -17.18
N GLU A 2 7.23 1.91 -16.62
CA GLU A 2 6.08 1.24 -17.21
C GLU A 2 4.79 1.97 -16.96
N SER A 3 3.83 1.72 -17.84
CA SER A 3 2.45 2.10 -17.62
C SER A 3 1.91 1.42 -16.36
N ILE A 4 1.17 2.18 -15.57
CA ILE A 4 0.58 1.62 -14.35
C ILE A 4 -0.43 0.53 -14.72
N LEU A 5 -1.34 0.80 -15.64
CA LEU A 5 -2.35 -0.17 -16.04
C LEU A 5 -1.71 -1.43 -16.62
N ILE A 6 -0.77 -1.25 -17.55
CA ILE A 6 -0.17 -2.39 -18.23
C ILE A 6 0.60 -3.26 -17.25
N SER A 7 1.34 -2.65 -16.32
CA SER A 7 2.12 -3.43 -15.37
C SER A 7 1.24 -4.22 -14.42
N ILE A 8 0.11 -3.66 -13.99
CA ILE A 8 -0.81 -4.38 -13.13
C ILE A 8 -1.48 -5.52 -13.92
N LYS A 9 -1.87 -5.27 -15.16
CA LYS A 9 -2.43 -6.33 -16.01
C LYS A 9 -1.43 -7.49 -16.14
N LYS A 10 -0.17 -7.15 -16.33
CA LYS A 10 0.86 -8.17 -16.48
C LYS A 10 0.96 -9.04 -15.23
N LEU A 11 0.90 -8.43 -14.07
CA LEU A 11 0.94 -9.19 -12.82
C LEU A 11 -0.31 -10.05 -12.63
N LEU A 12 -1.44 -9.62 -13.18
CA LEU A 12 -2.67 -10.40 -13.13
C LEU A 12 -2.72 -11.50 -14.18
N GLY A 13 -1.74 -11.55 -15.06
CA GLY A 13 -1.74 -12.55 -16.13
C GLY A 13 -2.56 -12.15 -17.33
N ILE A 14 -2.85 -10.87 -17.50
CA ILE A 14 -3.65 -10.37 -18.62
C ILE A 14 -2.73 -9.74 -19.64
N MET A 15 -2.89 -10.12 -20.90
CA MET A 15 -2.07 -9.56 -21.98
C MET A 15 -2.41 -8.09 -22.19
N SER A 16 -1.41 -7.31 -22.56
CA SER A 16 -1.58 -5.87 -22.67
C SER A 16 -2.59 -5.48 -23.74
N ASP A 17 -2.72 -6.29 -24.79
CA ASP A 17 -3.67 -5.97 -25.86
C ASP A 17 -5.07 -6.49 -25.61
N TYR A 18 -5.32 -7.16 -24.50
CA TYR A 18 -6.65 -7.61 -24.13
C TYR A 18 -7.26 -6.54 -23.24
N THR A 19 -8.23 -5.81 -23.76
CA THR A 19 -8.70 -4.60 -23.09
C THR A 19 -10.11 -4.71 -22.51
N ASN A 20 -10.68 -5.92 -22.52
CA ASN A 20 -12.07 -6.08 -22.09
C ASN A 20 -12.29 -5.75 -20.62
N PHE A 21 -11.27 -5.89 -19.78
CA PHE A 21 -11.38 -5.64 -18.35
C PHE A 21 -10.70 -4.34 -17.92
N ASP A 22 -10.23 -3.54 -18.87
CA ASP A 22 -9.46 -2.36 -18.50
C ASP A 22 -10.23 -1.41 -17.60
N ASP A 23 -11.50 -1.16 -17.90
CA ASP A 23 -12.28 -0.22 -17.11
C ASP A 23 -12.42 -0.71 -15.66
N ASP A 24 -12.70 -2.01 -15.49
CA ASP A 24 -12.81 -2.57 -14.14
C ASP A 24 -11.51 -2.49 -13.39
N ILE A 25 -10.41 -2.82 -14.07
CA ILE A 25 -9.11 -2.81 -13.44
C ILE A 25 -8.72 -1.39 -13.04
N ILE A 26 -9.02 -0.42 -13.89
CA ILE A 26 -8.74 0.99 -13.58
C ILE A 26 -9.48 1.42 -12.32
N ILE A 27 -10.75 1.03 -12.19
CA ILE A 27 -11.52 1.37 -10.99
C ILE A 27 -10.83 0.80 -9.74
N HIS A 28 -10.40 -0.44 -9.81
CA HIS A 28 -9.76 -1.07 -8.66
C HIS A 28 -8.39 -0.45 -8.36
N ILE A 29 -7.64 -0.11 -9.40
CA ILE A 29 -6.36 0.59 -9.20
C ILE A 29 -6.59 1.92 -8.51
N ASN A 30 -7.60 2.67 -8.95
CA ASN A 30 -7.88 3.97 -8.35
C ASN A 30 -8.36 3.84 -6.91
N THR A 31 -9.10 2.77 -6.61
CA THR A 31 -9.49 2.50 -5.23
C THR A 31 -8.25 2.30 -4.35
N ALA A 32 -7.27 1.56 -4.86
CA ALA A 32 -6.03 1.34 -4.11
C ALA A 32 -5.27 2.65 -3.92
N PHE A 33 -5.21 3.49 -4.95
CA PHE A 33 -4.56 4.79 -4.80
C PHE A 33 -5.27 5.67 -3.77
N ALA A 34 -6.60 5.59 -3.72
CA ALA A 34 -7.34 6.36 -2.72
C ALA A 34 -6.98 5.91 -1.31
N MET A 35 -6.82 4.61 -1.11
CA MET A 35 -6.42 4.11 0.19
C MET A 35 -5.01 4.55 0.56
N LEU A 36 -4.08 4.53 -0.41
CA LEU A 36 -2.74 5.02 -0.16
C LEU A 36 -2.75 6.50 0.18
N ASN A 37 -3.59 7.26 -0.48
CA ASN A 37 -3.70 8.69 -0.19
C ASN A 37 -4.14 8.92 1.25
N GLN A 38 -5.04 8.10 1.77
CA GLN A 38 -5.46 8.21 3.16
C GLN A 38 -4.32 7.91 4.13
N LEU A 39 -3.35 7.14 3.69
CA LEU A 39 -2.15 6.85 4.49
C LEU A 39 -1.08 7.91 4.33
N GLY A 40 -1.34 8.94 3.55
CA GLY A 40 -0.37 10.01 3.34
C GLY A 40 0.63 9.72 2.23
N VAL A 41 0.34 8.77 1.36
CA VAL A 41 1.27 8.36 0.31
C VAL A 41 0.78 8.89 -1.03
N GLY A 42 1.72 9.42 -1.81
CA GLY A 42 1.42 9.92 -3.15
C GLY A 42 1.22 11.41 -3.17
N PRO A 43 0.83 11.94 -4.33
CA PRO A 43 0.68 13.38 -4.48
C PRO A 43 -0.42 13.93 -3.59
N GLU A 44 -0.22 15.16 -3.15
CA GLU A 44 -1.22 15.85 -2.39
C GLU A 44 -2.46 16.02 -3.25
N GLY A 45 -3.63 15.74 -2.71
CA GLY A 45 -4.86 15.80 -3.50
C GLY A 45 -5.24 14.49 -4.16
N GLY A 46 -4.38 13.47 -4.04
CA GLY A 46 -4.70 12.16 -4.56
C GLY A 46 -4.17 11.92 -5.97
N PHE A 47 -4.37 10.72 -6.45
CA PHE A 47 -3.88 10.31 -7.76
C PHE A 47 -4.85 9.31 -8.35
N MET A 48 -5.11 9.43 -9.65
CA MET A 48 -5.99 8.52 -10.38
C MET A 48 -5.43 8.30 -11.77
N ILE A 49 -5.75 7.16 -12.36
CA ILE A 49 -5.45 6.93 -13.76
C ILE A 49 -6.77 6.80 -14.53
N VAL A 50 -6.71 7.08 -15.82
CA VAL A 50 -7.89 6.94 -16.68
C VAL A 50 -7.63 6.01 -17.85
N ASP A 51 -6.38 5.73 -18.16
CA ASP A 51 -6.01 4.86 -19.29
C ASP A 51 -4.60 4.34 -19.07
N ALA A 52 -4.03 3.74 -20.11
CA ALA A 52 -2.71 3.12 -20.03
C ALA A 52 -1.58 4.12 -20.19
N ASN A 53 -1.88 5.40 -20.33
CA ASN A 53 -0.82 6.39 -20.55
C ASN A 53 -0.14 6.84 -19.27
N SER A 54 -0.80 6.70 -18.13
CA SER A 54 -0.18 7.09 -16.86
C SER A 54 0.91 6.10 -16.49
N ARG A 55 2.04 6.63 -16.03
CA ARG A 55 3.19 5.84 -15.67
C ARG A 55 3.48 5.96 -14.19
N TRP A 56 4.29 5.03 -13.67
CA TRP A 56 4.61 5.03 -12.26
C TRP A 56 5.32 6.30 -11.83
N GLU A 57 6.16 6.87 -12.72
CA GLU A 57 6.85 8.10 -12.37
C GLU A 57 5.91 9.30 -12.28
N ASP A 58 4.72 9.20 -12.86
CA ASP A 58 3.71 10.24 -12.66
C ASP A 58 3.17 10.22 -11.23
N TYR A 59 3.24 9.07 -10.58
CA TYR A 59 2.76 8.92 -9.21
C TYR A 59 3.87 9.30 -8.21
N THR A 60 5.02 8.69 -8.31
CA THR A 60 6.10 8.95 -7.39
C THR A 60 7.41 8.41 -7.94
N THR A 61 8.52 8.99 -7.49
CA THR A 61 9.84 8.45 -7.76
C THR A 61 10.51 7.98 -6.48
N GLU A 62 9.76 7.86 -5.41
CA GLU A 62 10.32 7.51 -4.12
C GLU A 62 10.77 6.07 -4.06
N LYS A 63 11.62 5.81 -3.08
CA LYS A 63 12.25 4.50 -2.98
C LYS A 63 11.29 3.38 -2.60
N ASN A 64 10.14 3.71 -2.04
CA ASN A 64 9.19 2.66 -1.66
C ASN A 64 8.22 2.31 -2.79
N LEU A 65 8.55 2.67 -4.01
CA LEU A 65 7.68 2.42 -5.15
C LEU A 65 7.35 0.94 -5.30
N ASN A 66 8.32 0.06 -5.05
CA ASN A 66 8.06 -1.37 -5.19
C ASN A 66 7.00 -1.86 -4.22
N MET A 67 6.99 -1.33 -3.00
CA MET A 67 5.94 -1.66 -2.04
C MET A 67 4.58 -1.15 -2.51
N VAL A 68 4.56 0.04 -3.09
CA VAL A 68 3.33 0.60 -3.64
C VAL A 68 2.80 -0.28 -4.76
N LYS A 69 3.67 -0.71 -5.67
CA LYS A 69 3.26 -1.57 -6.77
C LYS A 69 2.66 -2.88 -6.24
N THR A 70 3.32 -3.48 -5.27
CA THR A 70 2.82 -4.73 -4.67
C THR A 70 1.47 -4.49 -4.01
N TYR A 71 1.34 -3.39 -3.28
CA TYR A 71 0.09 -3.07 -2.60
C TYR A 71 -1.06 -2.96 -3.60
N ILE A 72 -0.83 -2.20 -4.67
CA ILE A 72 -1.88 -1.99 -5.66
C ILE A 72 -2.23 -3.31 -6.35
N TYR A 73 -1.24 -4.10 -6.72
CA TYR A 73 -1.50 -5.38 -7.34
C TYR A 73 -2.35 -6.29 -6.45
N LEU A 74 -1.97 -6.39 -5.17
CA LEU A 74 -2.69 -7.28 -4.27
C LEU A 74 -4.10 -6.80 -4.00
N LYS A 75 -4.30 -5.48 -3.87
CA LYS A 75 -5.65 -4.93 -3.72
C LYS A 75 -6.50 -5.23 -4.94
N VAL A 76 -5.94 -5.00 -6.14
CA VAL A 76 -6.67 -5.25 -7.37
C VAL A 76 -6.99 -6.74 -7.48
N ARG A 77 -6.03 -7.61 -7.13
CA ARG A 77 -6.25 -9.04 -7.20
C ARG A 77 -7.43 -9.47 -6.33
N LEU A 78 -7.53 -8.93 -5.12
CA LEU A 78 -8.63 -9.29 -4.23
C LEU A 78 -9.97 -8.81 -4.75
N LEU A 79 -10.00 -7.66 -5.44
CA LEU A 79 -11.26 -7.08 -5.91
C LEU A 79 -11.67 -7.61 -7.27
N PHE A 80 -10.70 -7.87 -8.14
CA PHE A 80 -10.99 -8.26 -9.52
C PHE A 80 -10.97 -9.77 -9.73
N ASP A 81 -9.99 -10.44 -9.15
CA ASP A 81 -9.80 -11.88 -9.39
C ASP A 81 -9.29 -12.53 -8.12
N PRO A 82 -10.15 -12.64 -7.09
CA PRO A 82 -9.69 -13.17 -5.81
C PRO A 82 -9.36 -14.65 -5.92
N PRO A 83 -8.36 -15.09 -5.17
CA PRO A 83 -8.05 -16.51 -5.11
C PRO A 83 -9.20 -17.28 -4.47
N THR A 84 -9.26 -18.58 -4.76
CA THR A 84 -10.30 -19.42 -4.15
C THR A 84 -9.87 -19.97 -2.81
N SER A 85 -8.58 -19.95 -2.51
CA SER A 85 -8.07 -20.52 -1.25
C SER A 85 -8.20 -19.49 -0.13
N THR A 86 -8.88 -19.86 0.95
CA THR A 86 -9.01 -19.00 2.11
C THR A 86 -7.65 -18.69 2.71
N ALA A 87 -6.76 -19.68 2.74
CA ALA A 87 -5.42 -19.47 3.29
C ALA A 87 -4.64 -18.42 2.48
N LEU A 88 -4.79 -18.46 1.16
CA LEU A 88 -4.10 -17.48 0.33
C LEU A 88 -4.70 -16.09 0.51
N ILE A 89 -6.03 -15.99 0.61
CA ILE A 89 -6.68 -14.70 0.85
C ILE A 89 -6.18 -14.11 2.18
N GLU A 90 -6.10 -14.93 3.22
CA GLU A 90 -5.60 -14.46 4.52
C GLU A 90 -4.15 -14.00 4.42
N SER A 91 -3.34 -14.73 3.66
CA SER A 91 -1.95 -14.36 3.46
C SER A 91 -1.84 -13.01 2.76
N ILE A 92 -2.66 -12.80 1.72
CA ILE A 92 -2.67 -11.53 1.01
C ILE A 92 -3.10 -10.40 1.94
N ASN A 93 -4.14 -10.60 2.73
CA ASN A 93 -4.61 -9.58 3.66
C ASN A 93 -3.55 -9.23 4.70
N ARG A 94 -2.81 -10.24 5.16
CA ARG A 94 -1.74 -10.01 6.12
C ARG A 94 -0.62 -9.20 5.49
N THR A 95 -0.27 -9.52 4.25
CA THR A 95 0.75 -8.78 3.53
C THR A 95 0.33 -7.33 3.30
N LEU A 96 -0.93 -7.12 2.93
CA LEU A 96 -1.45 -5.77 2.74
C LEU A 96 -1.39 -4.96 4.02
N SER A 97 -1.77 -5.57 5.15
CA SER A 97 -1.70 -4.89 6.43
C SER A 97 -0.27 -4.52 6.78
N GLU A 98 0.66 -5.41 6.51
CA GLU A 98 2.05 -5.13 6.80
C GLU A 98 2.58 -4.00 5.93
N ILE A 99 2.23 -3.99 4.65
CA ILE A 99 2.65 -2.91 3.76
C ILE A 99 2.06 -1.59 4.20
N GLU A 100 0.78 -1.58 4.57
CA GLU A 100 0.13 -0.35 5.05
C GLU A 100 0.86 0.19 6.27
N TRP A 101 1.23 -0.69 7.18
CA TRP A 101 1.94 -0.27 8.38
C TRP A 101 3.30 0.33 8.03
N ARG A 102 4.05 -0.33 7.14
CA ARG A 102 5.37 0.16 6.78
C ARG A 102 5.31 1.48 6.02
N ILE A 103 4.36 1.60 5.10
CA ILE A 103 4.20 2.83 4.34
C ILE A 103 3.77 3.96 5.26
N PHE A 104 2.86 3.67 6.19
CA PHE A 104 2.40 4.67 7.13
C PHE A 104 3.56 5.20 7.97
N LEU A 105 4.41 4.30 8.46
CA LEU A 105 5.56 4.72 9.26
C LEU A 105 6.51 5.60 8.45
N GLU A 106 6.75 5.23 7.20
CA GLU A 106 7.65 6.00 6.36
C GLU A 106 7.10 7.37 6.03
N GLY A 107 5.77 7.45 5.89
CA GLY A 107 5.14 8.72 5.56
C GLY A 107 4.97 9.65 6.75
N ASP A 108 5.20 9.15 7.97
CA ASP A 108 5.00 9.94 9.17
C ASP A 108 6.35 10.43 9.67
N PRO A 109 6.65 11.71 9.54
CA PRO A 109 7.97 12.21 9.92
C PRO A 109 8.23 12.17 11.40
N LYS A 110 7.28 11.94 12.26
CA LYS A 110 7.50 11.96 13.61
C LYS A 110 7.38 10.76 14.29
N PRO A 111 7.37 9.73 13.75
CA PRO A 111 7.27 8.53 14.49
C PRO A 111 8.32 8.43 15.45
N GLU A 112 8.80 8.68 15.51
CA GLU A 112 9.60 8.63 16.31
C GLU A 112 9.45 9.30 17.31
N GLU A 113 9.20 9.63 17.57
CA GLU A 113 9.03 10.22 18.46
C GLU A 113 8.38 9.72 19.18
N GLU A 114 8.26 9.09 19.33
CA GLU A 114 7.78 8.66 19.96
C GLU A 114 7.79 7.73 20.43
N LEU A 115 8.03 7.27 20.65
CA LEU A 115 8.01 6.51 21.20
C LEU A 115 8.19 6.22 22.02
N PRO A 116 8.08 6.46 22.34
CA PRO A 116 8.17 6.40 23.26
C PRO A 116 8.22 5.97 24.03
N SER A 117 8.34 5.97 24.09
CA SER A 117 8.50 5.91 24.74
C SER A 117 8.39 5.49 25.48
N ASP A 118 8.33 5.18 25.56
CA ASP A 118 8.43 4.98 26.09
C ASP A 118 8.53 4.75 26.90
N GLU A 119 8.63 4.75 26.85
CA GLU A 119 8.96 4.79 27.40
C GLU A 119 8.82 4.76 28.13
N GLU A 120 8.76 4.55 28.22
CA GLU A 120 8.79 4.65 28.82
C GLU A 120 8.50 4.30 29.45
N LEU A 121 8.46 3.85 29.68
CA LEU A 121 8.38 3.63 30.23
C LEU A 121 8.46 3.38 31.13
N PRO A 122 8.41 3.38 31.43
CA PRO A 122 8.59 3.29 32.34
C PRO A 122 8.80 3.11 33.30
N SER A 123 8.93 3.09 33.47
CA SER A 123 9.25 3.15 34.19
C SER A 123 9.33 3.10 35.03
N GLU A 124 9.18 3.00 35.06
CA GLU A 124 9.35 3.04 35.71
C GLU A 124 9.36 2.95 36.53
N GLU A 125 9.25 2.80 36.69
CA GLU A 125 9.33 2.75 37.36
C GLU A 125 9.40 2.55 38.22
N GLU A 126 9.39 2.43 38.43
CA GLU A 126 9.56 2.21 39.19
C GLU A 126 9.57 2.09 40.06
N PRO A 127 9.50 2.04 40.36
CA PRO A 127 9.57 1.86 41.25
C PRO A 127 9.68 1.76 42.19
N PRO A 128 9.68 1.71 42.45
CA PRO A 128 9.89 1.66 43.35
C PRO A 128 10.08 1.55 44.29
N SER A 129 10.08 1.51 44.32
CA SER A 129 10.37 1.40 45.06
C SER A 129 10.59 1.33 45.95
N ASN A 130 10.54 1.29 46.22
CA ASN A 130 10.81 1.21 46.99
C ASN A 130 11.10 1.20 47.91
N GLU A 131 10.94 1.13 48.06
CA GLU A 131 11.23 1.12 48.78
C GLU A 131 11.48 1.15 49.54
N GLU A 132 11.34 0.92 49.99
CA GLU A 132 11.54 0.91 50.64
C GLU A 132 11.77 0.93 51.11
#